data_fe5143e5cf3d0b7517fb4d0ed3970045
#
_entry.id   fe5143e5cf3d0b7517fb4d0ed3970045
#
_cell.length_a   1.000
_cell.length_b   1.000
_cell.length_c   1.000
_cell.angle_alpha   90.00
_cell.angle_beta   90.00
_cell.angle_gamma   90.00
#
_symmetry.space_group_name_H-M   'P 1'
#
loop_
_entity.id
_entity.type
_entity.pdbx_description
1 polymer ?
#
loop_
_entity_poly.entity_id
_entity_poly.type
_entity_poly.pdbx_seq_one_letter_code
_entity_poly.pdbx_strand_id
1 'polypeptide(L)'
;MYDEKQYLKADGFDDAIVGTAHGMTVDEDGGPILIYDIEKCVDIIMDGAVDMEREEAYDYFTFNVMGAFHGPQTPVFLDRAVLDYRELWDK
;
A
#
# COMPACT_ATOMS: atom_id res chain seq x y z
N MET A 1 -1.41 13.50 -17.22
CA MET A 1 -2.28 12.41 -16.70
C MET A 1 -1.70 11.08 -17.12
N TYR A 2 -1.62 10.15 -16.20
CA TYR A 2 -1.06 8.83 -16.47
C TYR A 2 -2.15 7.86 -16.90
N ASP A 3 -1.81 7.04 -17.90
CA ASP A 3 -2.66 5.92 -18.30
C ASP A 3 -2.65 4.86 -17.22
N GLU A 4 -3.78 4.20 -17.02
CA GLU A 4 -3.93 3.09 -16.07
C GLU A 4 -2.86 2.00 -16.24
N LYS A 5 -2.40 1.80 -17.47
CA LYS A 5 -1.38 0.79 -17.78
C LYS A 5 0.01 1.14 -17.27
N GLN A 6 0.23 2.39 -16.85
CA GLN A 6 1.53 2.83 -16.35
C GLN A 6 1.75 2.47 -14.89
N TYR A 7 0.71 2.02 -14.21
CA TYR A 7 0.79 1.68 -12.80
C TYR A 7 0.68 0.18 -12.59
N LEU A 8 1.50 -0.33 -11.69
CA LEU A 8 1.35 -1.69 -11.22
C LEU A 8 0.37 -1.67 -10.05
N LYS A 9 -0.73 -2.37 -10.20
CA LYS A 9 -1.80 -2.39 -9.19
C LYS A 9 -1.76 -3.64 -8.34
N ALA A 10 -2.11 -3.50 -7.07
CA ALA A 10 -2.46 -4.62 -6.22
C ALA A 10 -3.91 -4.98 -6.46
N ASP A 11 -4.15 -6.14 -7.06
CA ASP A 11 -5.46 -6.57 -7.52
C ASP A 11 -6.43 -6.70 -6.35
N GLY A 12 -7.60 -6.09 -6.49
CA GLY A 12 -8.64 -6.13 -5.46
C GLY A 12 -8.56 -5.03 -4.41
N PHE A 13 -7.56 -4.13 -4.48
CA PHE A 13 -7.35 -3.10 -3.47
C PHE A 13 -7.50 -1.67 -4.01
N ASP A 14 -8.22 -1.50 -5.11
CA ASP A 14 -8.35 -0.18 -5.75
C ASP A 14 -8.90 0.88 -4.79
N ASP A 15 -9.84 0.51 -3.93
CA ASP A 15 -10.44 1.45 -2.98
C ASP A 15 -9.47 1.90 -1.88
N ALA A 16 -8.34 1.23 -1.75
CA ALA A 16 -7.32 1.59 -0.77
C ALA A 16 -6.24 2.52 -1.34
N ILE A 17 -6.28 2.83 -2.64
CA ILE A 17 -5.31 3.73 -3.26
C ILE A 17 -5.52 5.14 -2.71
N VAL A 18 -4.44 5.74 -2.21
CA VAL A 18 -4.49 7.11 -1.66
C VAL A 18 -3.65 8.10 -2.42
N GLY A 19 -2.83 7.65 -3.34
CA GLY A 19 -2.02 8.54 -4.13
C GLY A 19 -0.91 7.82 -4.87
N THR A 20 0.03 8.61 -5.36
CA THR A 20 1.21 8.12 -6.08
C THR A 20 2.47 8.68 -5.44
N ALA A 21 3.53 7.89 -5.44
CA ALA A 21 4.85 8.33 -5.00
C ALA A 21 5.69 8.73 -6.20
N HIS A 22 6.36 9.85 -6.08
CA HIS A 22 7.25 10.41 -7.09
C HIS A 22 8.59 10.76 -6.46
N GLY A 23 9.62 10.81 -7.27
CA GLY A 23 10.96 11.15 -6.82
C GLY A 23 11.96 10.75 -7.89
N MET A 24 13.19 11.22 -7.76
CA MET A 24 14.21 10.97 -8.79
C MET A 24 14.40 9.50 -9.08
N THR A 25 14.56 8.70 -8.04
CA THR A 25 14.77 7.25 -8.21
C THR A 25 13.52 6.53 -8.67
N VAL A 26 12.36 6.93 -8.18
CA VAL A 26 11.09 6.33 -8.55
C VAL A 26 10.80 6.56 -10.03
N ASP A 27 10.90 7.81 -10.46
CA ASP A 27 10.54 8.18 -11.82
C ASP A 27 11.54 7.70 -12.86
N GLU A 28 12.82 7.57 -12.50
CA GLU A 28 13.84 7.05 -13.40
C GLU A 28 13.65 5.57 -13.70
N ASP A 29 13.18 4.80 -12.73
CA ASP A 29 13.14 3.34 -12.83
C ASP A 29 11.85 2.79 -13.44
N GLY A 30 10.89 3.61 -13.73
CA GLY A 30 9.69 3.07 -14.37
C GLY A 30 8.44 3.87 -14.14
N GLY A 31 8.58 5.05 -13.58
CA GLY A 31 7.46 5.94 -13.37
C GLY A 31 6.86 5.84 -11.98
N PRO A 32 5.74 6.50 -11.77
CA PRO A 32 5.15 6.63 -10.43
C PRO A 32 4.71 5.30 -9.86
N ILE A 33 4.76 5.22 -8.55
CA ILE A 33 4.36 4.06 -7.76
C ILE A 33 3.06 4.38 -7.04
N LEU A 34 2.13 3.45 -7.03
CA LEU A 34 0.88 3.61 -6.28
C LEU A 34 1.12 3.47 -4.78
N ILE A 35 0.43 4.28 -4.01
CA ILE A 35 0.44 4.22 -2.55
C ILE A 35 -0.92 3.73 -2.09
N TYR A 36 -0.91 2.69 -1.26
CA TYR A 36 -2.13 2.10 -0.69
C TYR A 36 -2.15 2.36 0.81
N ASP A 37 -3.34 2.60 1.34
CA ASP A 37 -3.53 2.74 2.79
C ASP A 37 -3.64 1.35 3.42
N ILE A 38 -2.76 1.04 4.36
CA ILE A 38 -2.72 -0.29 5.00
C ILE A 38 -4.05 -0.61 5.68
N GLU A 39 -4.61 0.33 6.43
CA GLU A 39 -5.87 0.08 7.15
C GLU A 39 -7.02 -0.23 6.20
N LYS A 40 -7.08 0.47 5.09
CA LYS A 40 -8.10 0.20 4.07
C LYS A 40 -7.90 -1.14 3.40
N CYS A 41 -6.66 -1.54 3.16
CA CYS A 41 -6.37 -2.88 2.62
C CYS A 41 -6.85 -3.97 3.58
N VAL A 42 -6.57 -3.79 4.86
CA VAL A 42 -7.02 -4.74 5.89
C VAL A 42 -8.54 -4.80 5.95
N ASP A 43 -9.21 -3.66 5.88
CA ASP A 43 -10.68 -3.61 5.84
C ASP A 43 -11.25 -4.37 4.64
N ILE A 44 -10.63 -4.24 3.48
CA ILE A 44 -11.05 -4.96 2.27
C ILE A 44 -10.93 -6.47 2.48
N ILE A 45 -9.83 -6.91 3.07
CA ILE A 45 -9.62 -8.33 3.35
C ILE A 45 -10.70 -8.86 4.31
N MET A 46 -10.99 -8.10 5.36
CA MET A 46 -12.02 -8.49 6.33
C MET A 46 -13.41 -8.56 5.71
N ASP A 47 -13.72 -7.63 4.81
CA ASP A 47 -15.02 -7.63 4.13
C ASP A 47 -15.21 -8.84 3.23
N GLY A 48 -14.13 -9.38 2.69
CA GLY A 48 -14.17 -10.53 1.80
C GLY A 48 -14.07 -11.87 2.50
N ALA A 49 -13.89 -11.87 3.82
CA ALA A 49 -13.67 -13.08 4.60
C ALA A 49 -14.74 -13.27 5.68
N VAL A 50 -15.07 -14.54 5.95
CA VAL A 50 -16.00 -14.88 7.01
C VAL A 50 -15.21 -15.15 8.29
N ASP A 51 -15.60 -14.51 9.37
CA ASP A 51 -15.03 -14.73 10.72
C ASP A 51 -13.52 -14.47 10.84
N MET A 52 -12.96 -13.64 9.96
CA MET A 52 -11.57 -13.26 10.07
C MET A 52 -11.43 -12.06 11.01
N GLU A 53 -10.58 -12.18 12.01
CA GLU A 53 -10.27 -11.07 12.90
C GLU A 53 -9.29 -10.11 12.23
N ARG A 54 -9.27 -8.87 12.72
CA ARG A 54 -8.40 -7.84 12.16
C ARG A 54 -6.92 -8.23 12.19
N GLU A 55 -6.50 -8.87 13.27
CA GLU A 55 -5.11 -9.33 13.41
C GLU A 55 -4.75 -10.37 12.35
N GLU A 56 -5.66 -11.29 12.08
CA GLU A 56 -5.47 -12.29 11.02
C GLU A 56 -5.43 -11.64 9.64
N ALA A 57 -6.30 -10.67 9.40
CA ALA A 57 -6.33 -9.94 8.14
C ALA A 57 -5.03 -9.16 7.93
N TYR A 58 -4.49 -8.56 8.98
CA TYR A 58 -3.23 -7.85 8.94
C TYR A 58 -2.08 -8.79 8.62
N ASP A 59 -2.04 -9.95 9.23
CA ASP A 59 -1.02 -10.97 8.93
C ASP A 59 -1.12 -11.44 7.49
N TYR A 60 -2.33 -11.70 7.00
CA TYR A 60 -2.56 -12.08 5.61
C TYR A 60 -2.03 -11.00 4.66
N PHE A 61 -2.36 -9.75 4.95
CA PHE A 61 -1.91 -8.60 4.17
C PHE A 61 -0.39 -8.53 4.12
N THR A 62 0.26 -8.65 5.28
CA THR A 62 1.71 -8.55 5.38
C THR A 62 2.42 -9.62 4.56
N PHE A 63 1.94 -10.86 4.63
CA PHE A 63 2.59 -11.97 3.94
C PHE A 63 2.27 -12.02 2.46
N ASN A 64 1.05 -11.71 2.07
CA ASN A 64 0.58 -11.99 0.70
C ASN A 64 0.52 -10.74 -0.18
N VAL A 65 0.43 -9.57 0.41
CA VAL A 65 0.30 -8.32 -0.35
C VAL A 65 1.54 -7.45 -0.18
N MET A 66 1.83 -7.04 1.04
CA MET A 66 2.93 -6.11 1.31
C MET A 66 4.31 -6.72 1.02
N GLY A 67 4.45 -8.01 1.22
CA GLY A 67 5.72 -8.71 1.00
C GLY A 67 6.03 -9.05 -0.46
N ALA A 68 5.10 -8.83 -1.37
CA ALA A 68 5.29 -9.19 -2.78
C ALA A 68 6.09 -8.13 -3.52
N PHE A 69 7.10 -8.55 -4.26
CA PHE A 69 7.90 -7.65 -5.09
C PHE A 69 7.64 -7.95 -6.56
N HIS A 70 7.31 -6.92 -7.33
CA HIS A 70 6.96 -7.03 -8.73
C HIS A 70 7.78 -6.10 -9.63
N GLY A 71 8.97 -5.73 -9.21
CA GLY A 71 9.84 -4.84 -9.97
C GLY A 71 9.84 -3.40 -9.43
N PRO A 72 10.42 -2.47 -10.19
CA PRO A 72 10.60 -1.08 -9.72
C PRO A 72 9.31 -0.33 -9.41
N GLN A 73 8.19 -0.77 -9.98
CA GLN A 73 6.89 -0.13 -9.75
C GLN A 73 6.06 -0.81 -8.68
N THR A 74 6.66 -1.70 -7.90
CA THR A 74 5.93 -2.37 -6.81
C THR A 74 5.26 -1.34 -5.91
N PRO A 75 3.95 -1.48 -5.63
CA PRO A 75 3.25 -0.55 -4.76
C PRO A 75 3.87 -0.42 -3.37
N VAL A 76 3.73 0.75 -2.78
CA VAL A 76 4.13 1.00 -1.39
C VAL A 76 2.90 1.22 -0.54
N PHE A 77 3.07 1.11 0.77
CA PHE A 77 1.95 1.11 1.70
C PHE A 77 2.15 2.14 2.79
N LEU A 78 1.10 2.93 3.02
CA LEU A 78 1.11 4.00 4.00
C LEU A 78 0.47 3.51 5.30
N ASP A 79 1.21 3.57 6.38
CA ASP A 79 0.70 3.27 7.70
C ASP A 79 0.41 4.57 8.44
N ARG A 80 -0.87 4.89 8.59
CA ARG A 80 -1.30 6.10 9.26
C ARG A 80 -1.46 5.94 10.76
N ALA A 81 -1.49 4.69 11.23
CA ALA A 81 -1.86 4.39 12.61
C ALA A 81 -0.71 4.59 13.58
N VAL A 82 0.53 4.55 13.09
CA VAL A 82 1.68 4.38 13.95
C VAL A 82 2.33 5.69 14.40
N LEU A 83 2.19 6.76 13.60
CA LEU A 83 3.05 7.90 13.83
C LEU A 83 2.32 9.16 14.24
N ASP A 84 2.53 9.54 15.48
CA ASP A 84 2.67 10.96 15.78
C ASP A 84 4.11 11.32 15.40
N TYR A 85 4.32 11.93 14.24
CA TYR A 85 5.68 12.24 13.80
C TYR A 85 6.35 13.36 14.60
N ARG A 86 5.65 13.97 15.54
CA ARG A 86 6.28 14.84 16.54
C ARG A 86 7.28 14.06 17.37
N GLU A 87 6.97 12.79 17.65
CA GLU A 87 7.90 11.93 18.38
C GLU A 87 9.21 11.73 17.62
N LEU A 88 9.16 11.80 16.29
CA LEU A 88 10.35 11.68 15.47
C LEU A 88 11.24 12.92 15.53
N TRP A 89 10.64 14.09 15.74
CA TRP A 89 11.35 15.37 15.69
C TRP A 89 11.81 15.86 17.06
N ASP A 90 11.21 15.38 18.12
CA ASP A 90 11.47 15.80 19.49
C ASP A 90 12.55 14.97 20.18
N LYS A 91 13.53 14.56 19.44
CA LYS A 91 14.65 13.80 20.04
C LYS A 91 15.85 14.63 20.34
#